data_de05b9043f54cfd1d1f304f9241ecd7f
#
_entry.id   de05b9043f54cfd1d1f304f9241ecd7f
#
_cell.length_a   1.000
_cell.length_b   1.000
_cell.length_c   1.000
_cell.angle_alpha   90.00
_cell.angle_beta   90.00
_cell.angle_gamma   90.00
#
_symmetry.space_group_name_H-M   'P 1'
#
loop_
_entity.id
_entity.type
_entity.pdbx_description
1 polymer ?
#
loop_
_entity_poly.entity_id
_entity_poly.type
_entity_poly.pdbx_seq_one_letter_code
_entity_poly.pdbx_strand_id
1 'polypeptide(L)'
;IKEKDFVKKVYIYEVEPVTFLNFSIDVQSNILNLYGEFLREFNLEFQIFISNKKINIDKYISNLKICINKNGSKRYLSHVNNYISSISKQLENEKIYTTKFYLVISFKSDSDYDINNIDNLIRRIDNIGCNTKRIMSKEKLQFLMYETINKEVIL
;
A
#
# COMPACT_ATOMS: atom_id res chain seq x y z
N ILE A 1 17.84 -33.36 17.88
CA ILE A 1 17.92 -31.90 18.13
C ILE A 1 16.51 -31.40 17.86
N LYS A 2 15.71 -31.12 18.93
CA LYS A 2 14.40 -30.49 18.77
C LYS A 2 14.65 -29.02 18.44
N GLU A 3 14.34 -28.59 17.22
CA GLU A 3 14.21 -27.17 16.92
C GLU A 3 13.12 -26.60 17.86
N LYS A 4 13.51 -25.66 18.71
CA LYS A 4 12.54 -24.86 19.45
C LYS A 4 11.74 -24.06 18.43
N ASP A 5 10.44 -24.34 18.34
CA ASP A 5 9.49 -23.52 17.58
C ASP A 5 9.49 -22.11 18.19
N PHE A 6 10.26 -21.21 17.57
CA PHE A 6 10.27 -19.82 17.98
C PHE A 6 9.01 -19.14 17.42
N VAL A 7 8.15 -18.69 18.30
CA VAL A 7 7.02 -17.84 17.91
C VAL A 7 7.58 -16.51 17.44
N LYS A 8 7.33 -16.16 16.17
CA LYS A 8 7.66 -14.84 15.61
C LYS A 8 6.43 -13.94 15.71
N LYS A 9 6.64 -12.69 16.11
CA LYS A 9 5.66 -11.62 15.96
C LYS A 9 5.89 -10.98 14.61
N VAL A 10 4.80 -10.71 13.87
CA VAL A 10 4.85 -10.09 12.55
C VAL A 10 3.96 -8.85 12.54
N TYR A 11 4.49 -7.74 12.09
CA TYR A 11 3.77 -6.49 11.90
C TYR A 11 3.81 -6.09 10.42
N ILE A 12 2.68 -5.61 9.91
CA ILE A 12 2.56 -5.22 8.51
C ILE A 12 2.10 -3.76 8.46
N TYR A 13 2.85 -2.95 7.72
CA TYR A 13 2.55 -1.56 7.43
C TYR A 13 2.29 -1.39 5.95
N GLU A 14 1.16 -0.79 5.60
CA GLU A 14 0.91 -0.27 4.25
C GLU A 14 1.69 1.02 4.09
N VAL A 15 2.46 1.15 3.02
CA VAL A 15 3.32 2.30 2.76
C VAL A 15 2.86 2.98 1.47
N GLU A 16 2.52 4.27 1.56
CA GLU A 16 2.32 5.12 0.39
C GLU A 16 3.67 5.78 0.07
N PRO A 17 4.31 5.42 -1.06
CA PRO A 17 5.62 5.93 -1.39
C PRO A 17 5.56 7.39 -1.83
N VAL A 18 6.66 8.10 -1.62
CA VAL A 18 6.86 9.44 -2.15
C VAL A 18 7.24 9.41 -3.64
N THR A 19 6.76 10.37 -4.41
CA THR A 19 7.15 10.52 -5.83
C THR A 19 8.49 11.23 -5.93
N PHE A 20 9.57 10.49 -5.64
CA PHE A 20 10.93 10.97 -5.47
C PHE A 20 11.43 11.84 -6.63
N LEU A 21 11.14 11.45 -7.88
CA LEU A 21 11.62 12.15 -9.08
C LEU A 21 10.99 13.53 -9.30
N ASN A 22 9.90 13.86 -8.61
CA ASN A 22 9.24 15.16 -8.73
C ASN A 22 9.85 16.24 -7.84
N PHE A 23 10.82 15.89 -7.01
CA PHE A 23 11.48 16.83 -6.11
C PHE A 23 12.74 17.45 -6.71
N SER A 24 13.16 18.62 -6.19
CA SER A 24 14.45 19.21 -6.50
C SER A 24 15.60 18.31 -6.02
N ILE A 25 16.80 18.49 -6.60
CA ILE A 25 17.98 17.69 -6.27
C ILE A 25 18.33 17.78 -4.78
N ASP A 26 18.16 18.96 -4.17
CA ASP A 26 18.45 19.15 -2.74
C ASP A 26 17.49 18.35 -1.86
N VAL A 27 16.19 18.35 -2.21
CA VAL A 27 15.18 17.55 -1.49
C VAL A 27 15.44 16.06 -1.70
N GLN A 28 15.78 15.62 -2.91
CA GLN A 28 16.14 14.24 -3.19
C GLN A 28 17.35 13.79 -2.35
N SER A 29 18.39 14.64 -2.26
CA SER A 29 19.57 14.35 -1.44
C SER A 29 19.24 14.24 0.05
N ASN A 30 18.36 15.11 0.55
CA ASN A 30 17.89 15.04 1.94
C ASN A 30 17.10 13.74 2.20
N ILE A 31 16.20 13.36 1.30
CA ILE A 31 15.43 12.10 1.38
C ILE A 31 16.39 10.90 1.44
N LEU A 32 17.42 10.86 0.60
CA LEU A 32 18.40 9.78 0.58
C LEU A 32 19.21 9.71 1.89
N ASN A 33 19.58 10.84 2.47
CA ASN A 33 20.27 10.89 3.76
C ASN A 33 19.38 10.33 4.89
N LEU A 34 18.14 10.80 4.98
CA LEU A 34 17.18 10.32 5.98
C LEU A 34 16.90 8.80 5.83
N TYR A 35 16.81 8.33 4.59
CA TYR A 35 16.65 6.90 4.31
C TYR A 35 17.88 6.10 4.74
N GLY A 36 19.09 6.63 4.48
CA GLY A 36 20.33 6.02 4.95
C GLY A 36 20.44 5.96 6.47
N GLU A 37 19.98 6.99 7.18
CA GLU A 37 19.89 7.00 8.66
C GLU A 37 18.89 5.96 9.15
N PHE A 38 17.71 5.91 8.55
CA PHE A 38 16.71 4.89 8.87
C PHE A 38 17.28 3.48 8.72
N LEU A 39 17.94 3.15 7.61
CA LEU A 39 18.50 1.81 7.39
C LEU A 39 19.60 1.45 8.38
N ARG A 40 20.42 2.42 8.83
CA ARG A 40 21.48 2.18 9.83
C ARG A 40 20.93 1.87 11.21
N GLU A 41 19.79 2.45 11.57
CA GLU A 41 19.16 2.24 12.87
C GLU A 41 18.19 1.05 12.89
N PHE A 42 17.76 0.61 11.70
CA PHE A 42 16.76 -0.45 11.57
C PHE A 42 17.42 -1.84 11.65
N ASN A 43 17.52 -2.38 12.87
CA ASN A 43 18.18 -3.67 13.15
C ASN A 43 17.21 -4.87 13.16
N LEU A 44 16.06 -4.77 12.51
CA LEU A 44 15.05 -5.82 12.45
C LEU A 44 15.04 -6.50 11.08
N GLU A 45 14.66 -7.76 11.05
CA GLU A 45 14.35 -8.44 9.79
C GLU A 45 13.09 -7.82 9.17
N PHE A 46 13.19 -7.38 7.93
CA PHE A 46 12.04 -6.86 7.20
C PHE A 46 11.99 -7.37 5.76
N GLN A 47 10.79 -7.34 5.21
CA GLN A 47 10.52 -7.66 3.82
C GLN A 47 9.63 -6.57 3.22
N ILE A 48 9.88 -6.23 1.97
CA ILE A 48 8.99 -5.36 1.19
C ILE A 48 8.14 -6.25 0.31
N PHE A 49 6.83 -6.19 0.53
CA PHE A 49 5.85 -6.89 -0.29
C PHE A 49 5.13 -5.90 -1.19
N ILE A 50 5.13 -6.18 -2.50
CA ILE A 50 4.49 -5.35 -3.51
C ILE A 50 3.30 -6.13 -4.07
N SER A 51 2.10 -5.53 -3.98
CA SER A 51 0.87 -6.10 -4.50
C SER A 51 0.30 -5.24 -5.60
N ASN A 52 0.11 -5.83 -6.78
CA ASN A 52 -0.57 -5.20 -7.89
C ASN A 52 -2.02 -5.68 -7.92
N LYS A 53 -2.97 -4.76 -7.73
CA LYS A 53 -4.40 -5.05 -7.79
C LYS A 53 -5.03 -4.43 -9.01
N LYS A 54 -5.82 -5.21 -9.71
CA LYS A 54 -6.69 -4.65 -10.76
C LYS A 54 -7.66 -3.66 -10.11
N ILE A 55 -7.74 -2.45 -10.67
CA ILE A 55 -8.67 -1.44 -10.17
C ILE A 55 -10.09 -1.92 -10.43
N ASN A 56 -10.91 -1.97 -9.38
CA ASN A 56 -12.35 -2.21 -9.53
C ASN A 56 -13.04 -0.88 -9.86
N ILE A 57 -13.35 -0.73 -11.13
CA ILE A 57 -13.96 0.47 -11.68
C ILE A 57 -15.46 0.47 -11.49
N ASP A 58 -16.08 -0.68 -11.34
CA ASP A 58 -17.53 -0.78 -11.14
C ASP A 58 -17.97 0.00 -9.91
N LYS A 59 -17.16 -0.01 -8.85
CA LYS A 59 -17.41 0.78 -7.65
C LYS A 59 -17.31 2.29 -7.92
N TYR A 60 -16.33 2.70 -8.72
CA TYR A 60 -16.17 4.12 -9.10
C TYR A 60 -17.34 4.57 -9.99
N ILE A 61 -17.70 3.78 -10.99
CA ILE A 61 -18.84 4.04 -11.87
C ILE A 61 -20.15 4.10 -11.08
N SER A 62 -20.35 3.18 -10.13
CA SER A 62 -21.53 3.15 -9.27
C SER A 62 -21.64 4.41 -8.42
N ASN A 63 -20.53 4.86 -7.82
CA ASN A 63 -20.48 6.10 -7.05
C ASN A 63 -20.80 7.33 -7.92
N LEU A 64 -20.23 7.41 -9.13
CA LEU A 64 -20.55 8.46 -10.08
C LEU A 64 -22.05 8.48 -10.42
N LYS A 65 -22.64 7.34 -10.71
CA LYS A 65 -24.09 7.23 -11.00
C LYS A 65 -24.95 7.70 -9.81
N ILE A 66 -24.57 7.39 -8.58
CA ILE A 66 -25.27 7.84 -7.36
C ILE A 66 -25.20 9.37 -7.24
N CYS A 67 -24.02 9.95 -7.44
CA CYS A 67 -23.82 11.41 -7.37
C CYS A 67 -24.68 12.14 -8.44
N ILE A 68 -24.80 11.58 -9.63
CA ILE A 68 -25.55 12.15 -10.73
C ILE A 68 -27.06 12.13 -10.47
N ASN A 69 -27.57 11.01 -9.99
CA ASN A 69 -29.01 10.86 -9.71
C ASN A 69 -29.50 11.85 -8.64
N LYS A 70 -28.62 12.35 -7.79
CA LYS A 70 -28.96 13.34 -6.76
C LYS A 70 -29.00 14.79 -7.26
N ASN A 71 -28.23 15.14 -8.30
CA ASN A 71 -27.96 16.56 -8.62
C ASN A 71 -28.04 16.92 -10.12
N GLY A 72 -28.45 16.02 -11.01
CA GLY A 72 -28.19 16.19 -12.44
C GLY A 72 -29.36 16.70 -13.30
N SER A 73 -29.11 17.77 -14.05
CA SER A 73 -29.94 18.11 -15.23
C SER A 73 -29.77 17.05 -16.32
N LYS A 74 -30.79 16.86 -17.18
CA LYS A 74 -30.73 15.89 -18.31
C LYS A 74 -29.48 16.04 -19.20
N ARG A 75 -28.98 17.27 -19.36
CA ARG A 75 -27.80 17.58 -20.17
C ARG A 75 -26.50 17.08 -19.50
N TYR A 76 -26.43 17.23 -18.18
CA TYR A 76 -25.30 16.72 -17.38
C TYR A 76 -25.23 15.19 -17.39
N LEU A 77 -26.42 14.53 -17.31
CA LEU A 77 -26.54 13.06 -17.40
C LEU A 77 -25.96 12.50 -18.70
N SER A 78 -26.23 13.16 -19.84
CA SER A 78 -25.68 12.74 -21.13
C SER A 78 -24.14 12.79 -21.17
N HIS A 79 -23.56 13.90 -20.72
CA HIS A 79 -22.09 14.04 -20.66
C HIS A 79 -21.42 13.00 -19.78
N VAL A 80 -21.98 12.72 -18.60
CA VAL A 80 -21.40 11.75 -17.69
C VAL A 80 -21.60 10.31 -18.17
N ASN A 81 -22.70 9.98 -18.81
CA ASN A 81 -22.86 8.66 -19.43
C ASN A 81 -21.87 8.43 -20.58
N ASN A 82 -21.59 9.47 -21.38
CA ASN A 82 -20.54 9.41 -22.41
C ASN A 82 -19.14 9.23 -21.79
N TYR A 83 -18.86 9.93 -20.69
CA TYR A 83 -17.60 9.79 -19.94
C TYR A 83 -17.44 8.38 -19.36
N ILE A 84 -18.49 7.84 -18.72
CA ILE A 84 -18.50 6.47 -18.18
C ILE A 84 -18.28 5.47 -19.33
N SER A 85 -18.95 5.63 -20.46
CA SER A 85 -18.78 4.74 -21.62
C SER A 85 -17.36 4.80 -22.19
N SER A 86 -16.77 5.98 -22.27
CA SER A 86 -15.39 6.18 -22.73
C SER A 86 -14.40 5.51 -21.81
N ILE A 87 -14.51 5.74 -20.48
CA ILE A 87 -13.67 5.10 -19.48
C ILE A 87 -13.83 3.58 -19.53
N SER A 88 -15.06 3.05 -19.57
CA SER A 88 -15.29 1.60 -19.61
C SER A 88 -14.62 0.96 -20.81
N LYS A 89 -14.70 1.58 -21.99
CA LYS A 89 -14.02 1.09 -23.20
C LYS A 89 -12.50 1.12 -23.10
N GLN A 90 -11.93 2.19 -22.54
CA GLN A 90 -10.47 2.26 -22.33
C GLN A 90 -9.98 1.19 -21.37
N LEU A 91 -10.76 0.88 -20.37
CA LEU A 91 -10.40 -0.06 -19.29
C LEU A 91 -10.69 -1.52 -19.64
N GLU A 92 -11.56 -1.80 -20.57
CA GLU A 92 -11.69 -3.14 -21.18
C GLU A 92 -10.42 -3.50 -21.96
N ASN A 93 -9.81 -2.51 -22.60
CA ASN A 93 -8.59 -2.69 -23.40
C ASN A 93 -7.29 -2.62 -22.58
N GLU A 94 -7.28 -1.87 -21.49
CA GLU A 94 -6.10 -1.66 -20.64
C GLU A 94 -6.35 -2.22 -19.24
N LYS A 95 -5.58 -3.24 -18.85
CA LYS A 95 -5.58 -3.75 -17.47
C LYS A 95 -4.89 -2.72 -16.57
N ILE A 96 -5.65 -1.84 -15.94
CA ILE A 96 -5.11 -0.86 -15.02
C ILE A 96 -4.97 -1.50 -13.63
N TYR A 97 -3.75 -1.43 -13.09
CA TYR A 97 -3.42 -1.93 -11.76
C TYR A 97 -3.07 -0.77 -10.83
N THR A 98 -3.46 -0.90 -9.57
CA THR A 98 -2.89 -0.09 -8.50
C THR A 98 -1.83 -0.91 -7.79
N THR A 99 -0.66 -0.32 -7.60
CA THR A 99 0.44 -0.93 -6.86
C THR A 99 0.35 -0.50 -5.40
N LYS A 100 0.40 -1.46 -4.49
CA LYS A 100 0.47 -1.23 -3.06
C LYS A 100 1.75 -1.80 -2.50
N PHE A 101 2.35 -1.06 -1.59
CA PHE A 101 3.59 -1.43 -0.93
C PHE A 101 3.31 -1.75 0.53
N TYR A 102 3.90 -2.82 1.01
CA TYR A 102 3.80 -3.25 2.40
C TYR A 102 5.18 -3.52 2.96
N LEU A 103 5.43 -3.00 4.14
CA LEU A 103 6.61 -3.32 4.93
C LEU A 103 6.20 -4.36 5.97
N VAL A 104 6.82 -5.53 5.90
CA VAL A 104 6.58 -6.66 6.80
C VAL A 104 7.78 -6.79 7.72
N ILE A 105 7.58 -6.64 9.02
CA ILE A 105 8.63 -6.70 10.03
C ILE A 105 8.40 -7.94 10.87
N SER A 106 9.43 -8.75 11.04
CA SER A 106 9.37 -9.95 11.87
C SER A 106 10.48 -9.97 12.93
N PHE A 107 10.12 -10.40 14.14
CA PHE A 107 11.08 -10.59 15.23
C PHE A 107 10.62 -11.69 16.19
N LYS A 108 11.53 -12.20 17.00
CA LYS A 108 11.23 -13.23 17.98
C LYS A 108 10.33 -12.70 19.08
N SER A 109 9.39 -13.51 19.54
CA SER A 109 8.40 -13.12 20.56
C SER A 109 9.01 -12.76 21.91
N ASP A 110 10.21 -13.27 22.19
CA ASP A 110 10.99 -13.07 23.43
C ASP A 110 12.02 -11.93 23.33
N SER A 111 12.01 -11.20 22.21
CA SER A 111 12.89 -10.04 22.05
C SER A 111 12.36 -8.83 22.85
N ASP A 112 13.27 -7.97 23.28
CA ASP A 112 12.98 -6.72 24.03
C ASP A 112 12.28 -5.64 23.17
N TYR A 113 11.97 -5.96 21.92
CA TYR A 113 11.27 -5.02 21.03
C TYR A 113 9.80 -4.89 21.41
N ASP A 114 9.45 -3.72 21.91
CA ASP A 114 8.07 -3.30 22.12
C ASP A 114 7.49 -2.70 20.82
N ILE A 115 6.18 -2.79 20.69
CA ILE A 115 5.41 -2.23 19.57
C ILE A 115 5.67 -0.73 19.41
N ASN A 116 5.80 0.00 20.52
CA ASN A 116 6.05 1.44 20.51
C ASN A 116 7.41 1.78 19.90
N ASN A 117 8.41 0.95 20.12
CA ASN A 117 9.74 1.12 19.53
C ASN A 117 9.69 0.93 18.02
N ILE A 118 8.92 -0.06 17.56
CA ILE A 118 8.72 -0.31 16.13
C ILE A 118 7.94 0.82 15.48
N ASP A 119 6.83 1.26 16.07
CA ASP A 119 6.03 2.37 15.55
C ASP A 119 6.87 3.68 15.50
N ASN A 120 7.77 3.91 16.46
CA ASN A 120 8.68 5.05 16.42
C ASN A 120 9.72 4.95 15.29
N LEU A 121 10.25 3.76 15.03
CA LEU A 121 11.15 3.52 13.90
C LEU A 121 10.41 3.74 12.55
N ILE A 122 9.17 3.27 12.44
CA ILE A 122 8.36 3.43 11.23
C ILE A 122 8.00 4.89 10.97
N ARG A 123 7.74 5.70 12.01
CA ARG A 123 7.52 7.16 11.85
C ARG A 123 8.68 7.89 11.18
N ARG A 124 9.90 7.33 11.20
CA ARG A 124 11.03 7.90 10.45
C ARG A 124 10.85 7.76 8.95
N ILE A 125 10.16 6.72 8.49
CA ILE A 125 9.75 6.59 7.08
C ILE A 125 8.77 7.70 6.70
N ASP A 126 7.89 8.11 7.62
CA ASP A 126 6.98 9.24 7.38
C ASP A 126 7.77 10.56 7.26
N ASN A 127 8.86 10.73 8.01
CA ASN A 127 9.76 11.89 7.88
C ASN A 127 10.47 11.97 6.52
N ILE A 128 10.60 10.85 5.83
CA ILE A 128 11.14 10.79 4.44
C ILE A 128 10.10 11.27 3.42
N GLY A 129 8.84 11.48 3.88
CA GLY A 129 7.71 11.91 3.04
C GLY A 129 6.77 10.78 2.63
N CYS A 130 7.04 9.55 3.02
CA CYS A 130 6.09 8.45 2.87
C CYS A 130 4.95 8.58 3.89
N ASN A 131 3.85 7.89 3.66
CA ASN A 131 2.77 7.76 4.62
C ASN A 131 2.62 6.29 5.00
N THR A 132 2.81 5.97 6.28
CA THR A 132 2.75 4.59 6.76
C THR A 132 1.52 4.34 7.61
N LYS A 133 0.88 3.20 7.43
CA LYS A 133 -0.29 2.80 8.20
C LYS A 133 -0.21 1.35 8.61
N ARG A 134 -0.17 1.09 9.92
CA ARG A 134 -0.20 -0.28 10.43
C ARG A 134 -1.54 -0.96 10.12
N ILE A 135 -1.46 -2.20 9.66
CA ILE A 135 -2.64 -3.04 9.40
C ILE A 135 -2.97 -3.81 10.67
N MET A 136 -4.12 -3.48 11.26
CA MET A 136 -4.62 -4.15 12.49
C MET A 136 -5.86 -5.01 12.24
N SER A 137 -6.56 -4.80 11.10
CA SER A 137 -7.76 -5.57 10.79
C SER A 137 -7.40 -7.01 10.40
N LYS A 138 -8.03 -7.96 11.06
CA LYS A 138 -7.85 -9.40 10.81
C LYS A 138 -8.23 -9.76 9.37
N GLU A 139 -9.31 -9.19 8.87
CA GLU A 139 -9.82 -9.42 7.51
C GLU A 139 -8.79 -8.95 6.46
N LYS A 140 -8.17 -7.78 6.70
CA LYS A 140 -7.16 -7.22 5.80
C LYS A 140 -5.88 -8.06 5.82
N LEU A 141 -5.48 -8.56 6.99
CA LEU A 141 -4.34 -9.47 7.14
C LEU A 141 -4.59 -10.81 6.42
N GLN A 142 -5.75 -11.42 6.64
CA GLN A 142 -6.14 -12.66 5.97
C GLN A 142 -6.16 -12.49 4.45
N PHE A 143 -6.68 -11.37 3.97
CA PHE A 143 -6.71 -11.05 2.55
C PHE A 143 -5.29 -10.94 1.95
N LEU A 144 -4.36 -10.25 2.64
CA LEU A 144 -2.97 -10.14 2.21
C LEU A 144 -2.26 -11.50 2.18
N MET A 145 -2.47 -12.33 3.22
CA MET A 145 -1.93 -13.69 3.25
C MET A 145 -2.47 -14.53 2.10
N TYR A 146 -3.78 -14.45 1.83
CA TYR A 146 -4.39 -15.14 0.71
C TYR A 146 -3.79 -14.70 -0.63
N GLU A 147 -3.61 -13.40 -0.86
CA GLU A 147 -2.98 -12.89 -2.08
C GLU A 147 -1.52 -13.35 -2.23
N THR A 148 -0.81 -13.49 -1.12
CA THR A 148 0.59 -13.93 -1.13
C THR A 148 0.71 -15.42 -1.49
N ILE A 149 -0.19 -16.25 -0.97
CA ILE A 149 -0.18 -17.70 -1.16
C ILE A 149 -0.71 -18.08 -2.56
N ASN A 150 -1.73 -17.36 -3.04
CA ASN A 150 -2.41 -17.69 -4.31
C ASN A 150 -1.88 -16.89 -5.51
N LYS A 151 -0.79 -16.14 -5.37
CA LYS A 151 -0.09 -15.64 -6.54
C LYS A 151 0.46 -16.84 -7.28
N GLU A 152 -0.25 -17.31 -8.32
CA GLU A 152 0.39 -18.06 -9.39
C GLU A 152 1.61 -17.25 -9.83
N VAL A 153 2.77 -17.85 -9.68
CA VAL A 153 4.03 -17.31 -10.18
C VAL A 153 3.89 -17.29 -11.69
N ILE A 154 3.42 -16.16 -12.22
CA ILE A 154 3.55 -15.88 -13.65
C ILE A 154 5.03 -15.54 -13.84
N LEU A 155 5.80 -16.57 -14.14
CA LEU A 155 7.16 -16.46 -14.65
C LEU A 155 7.13 -15.95 -16.09
#